data_4188f8c809b13f825c1d43351c46ae56
#
_entry.id   4188f8c809b13f825c1d43351c46ae56
#
_cell.length_a   1.000
_cell.length_b   1.000
_cell.length_c   1.000
_cell.angle_alpha   90.00
_cell.angle_beta   90.00
_cell.angle_gamma   90.00
#
_symmetry.space_group_name_H-M   'P 1'
#
loop_
_entity.id
_entity.type
_entity.pdbx_description
1 polymer ?
#
loop_
_entity_poly.entity_id
_entity_poly.type
_entity_poly.pdbx_seq_one_letter_code
_entity_poly.pdbx_strand_id
1 'polypeptide(L)'
;MALTAGIVGLPNVGKSTLFNAITKAGVEAANYPFATIDPNVGVVEVPDERLQKLTELVKPKKTVPTTFEFTDIAGIVKGASRGEGLGNKFLSHIRQVDAICQVVRCFEDENITHVAGKVDPIADIETINLELVLADLESVDKRIARVAKIAKTKDKDAVAELAVLEKIKPVLEDGQLARTIEFTDEELPIVKGLFLLTTKPMLYIANISEDDVAEGVHNQYVQLVEEYAAKEDAEVVVICARVEEEVAELEEEEKQVFLEEMGIETSGLDILIQKAYHLLGLATYFTAGEQEVRAWTFRRGMKAPQCAGIIHSDFERGFIRAETVAYADLLEFGSMGAAKENGKVRQEGKEYIVQDGDVMLFRFNV
;
A
#
# COMPACT_ATOMS: atom_id res chain seq x y z
N MET A 1 -11.68 8.57 -2.52
CA MET A 1 -11.27 7.40 -3.31
C MET A 1 -10.41 6.54 -2.40
N ALA A 2 -10.56 5.21 -2.45
CA ALA A 2 -9.66 4.30 -1.78
C ALA A 2 -8.24 4.48 -2.33
N LEU A 3 -7.22 4.35 -1.47
CA LEU A 3 -5.82 4.35 -1.90
C LEU A 3 -5.48 2.94 -2.41
N THR A 4 -4.76 2.87 -3.52
CA THR A 4 -4.47 1.62 -4.22
C THR A 4 -2.97 1.40 -4.43
N ALA A 5 -2.53 0.14 -4.45
CA ALA A 5 -1.17 -0.23 -4.82
C ALA A 5 -1.14 -0.93 -6.18
N GLY A 6 -0.22 -0.53 -7.03
CA GLY A 6 -0.01 -1.16 -8.34
C GLY A 6 1.05 -2.26 -8.28
N ILE A 7 0.71 -3.46 -8.74
CA ILE A 7 1.66 -4.56 -8.90
C ILE A 7 2.36 -4.39 -10.25
N VAL A 8 3.66 -4.23 -10.23
CA VAL A 8 4.50 -4.09 -11.43
C VAL A 8 5.59 -5.15 -11.46
N GLY A 9 6.14 -5.43 -12.62
CA GLY A 9 7.27 -6.34 -12.78
C GLY A 9 7.60 -6.59 -14.24
N LEU A 10 8.82 -7.03 -14.49
CA LEU A 10 9.24 -7.50 -15.80
C LEU A 10 8.49 -8.80 -16.17
N PRO A 11 8.49 -9.20 -17.44
CA PRO A 11 7.94 -10.52 -17.81
C PRO A 11 8.64 -11.66 -17.07
N ASN A 12 7.86 -12.69 -16.72
CA ASN A 12 8.35 -13.95 -16.12
C ASN A 12 9.00 -13.80 -14.72
N VAL A 13 8.63 -12.79 -13.96
CA VAL A 13 9.08 -12.60 -12.56
C VAL A 13 8.10 -13.19 -11.53
N GLY A 14 6.95 -13.75 -11.98
CA GLY A 14 5.88 -14.27 -11.11
C GLY A 14 4.76 -13.27 -10.82
N LYS A 15 4.72 -12.11 -11.50
CA LYS A 15 3.70 -11.07 -11.28
C LYS A 15 2.27 -11.59 -11.45
N SER A 16 1.99 -12.32 -12.54
CA SER A 16 0.64 -12.85 -12.80
C SER A 16 0.24 -13.92 -11.79
N THR A 17 1.17 -14.77 -11.37
CA THR A 17 0.95 -15.79 -10.34
C THR A 17 0.59 -15.13 -9.01
N LEU A 18 1.35 -14.09 -8.62
CA LEU A 18 1.04 -13.31 -7.42
C LEU A 18 -0.32 -12.61 -7.51
N PHE A 19 -0.64 -12.02 -8.65
CA PHE A 19 -1.92 -11.35 -8.83
C PHE A 19 -3.09 -12.34 -8.83
N ASN A 20 -2.90 -13.56 -9.34
CA ASN A 20 -3.87 -14.64 -9.22
C ASN A 20 -4.10 -15.02 -7.74
N ALA A 21 -3.03 -15.15 -6.95
CA ALA A 21 -3.15 -15.38 -5.51
C ALA A 21 -3.98 -14.29 -4.82
N ILE A 22 -3.69 -13.01 -5.13
CA ILE A 22 -4.44 -11.85 -4.63
C ILE A 22 -5.91 -11.94 -5.02
N THR A 23 -6.23 -12.25 -6.27
CA THR A 23 -7.62 -12.31 -6.75
C THR A 23 -8.39 -13.51 -6.21
N LYS A 24 -7.72 -14.66 -5.97
CA LYS A 24 -8.31 -15.84 -5.36
C LYS A 24 -8.57 -15.66 -3.87
N ALA A 25 -7.63 -15.04 -3.15
CA ALA A 25 -7.82 -14.65 -1.75
C ALA A 25 -8.80 -13.49 -1.59
N GLY A 26 -9.18 -12.85 -2.70
CA GLY A 26 -10.01 -11.66 -2.75
C GLY A 26 -11.46 -11.92 -2.39
N VAL A 27 -12.12 -10.86 -1.91
CA VAL A 27 -13.56 -10.84 -1.66
C VAL A 27 -14.32 -10.39 -2.89
N GLU A 28 -15.52 -10.95 -3.10
CA GLU A 28 -16.39 -10.48 -4.16
C GLU A 28 -16.68 -8.98 -4.01
N ALA A 29 -16.27 -8.20 -5.00
CA ALA A 29 -16.47 -6.75 -5.02
C ALA A 29 -17.94 -6.32 -4.81
N ALA A 30 -18.89 -7.18 -5.14
CA ALA A 30 -20.33 -6.96 -4.95
C ALA A 30 -20.73 -6.81 -3.46
N ASN A 31 -19.93 -7.32 -2.52
CA ASN A 31 -20.22 -7.28 -1.08
C ASN A 31 -19.75 -5.98 -0.40
N TYR A 32 -18.97 -5.14 -1.11
CA TYR A 32 -18.44 -3.89 -0.56
C TYR A 32 -18.94 -2.68 -1.37
N PRO A 33 -19.58 -1.70 -0.71
CA PRO A 33 -20.01 -0.47 -1.38
C PRO A 33 -18.77 0.28 -1.90
N PHE A 34 -18.78 0.60 -3.21
CA PHE A 34 -17.73 1.30 -3.98
C PHE A 34 -16.62 0.44 -4.61
N ALA A 35 -16.61 -0.89 -4.46
CA ALA A 35 -15.68 -1.73 -5.22
C ALA A 35 -16.05 -1.74 -6.70
N THR A 36 -15.08 -1.41 -7.55
CA THR A 36 -15.25 -1.42 -9.02
C THR A 36 -14.98 -2.83 -9.53
N ILE A 37 -15.87 -3.37 -10.38
CA ILE A 37 -15.62 -4.64 -11.06
C ILE A 37 -14.72 -4.34 -12.26
N ASP A 38 -13.42 -4.25 -12.01
CA ASP A 38 -12.39 -4.16 -13.04
C ASP A 38 -11.58 -5.46 -13.00
N PRO A 39 -11.38 -6.16 -14.11
CA PRO A 39 -10.64 -7.43 -14.13
C PRO A 39 -9.17 -7.30 -13.72
N ASN A 40 -8.65 -6.08 -13.65
CA ASN A 40 -7.28 -5.79 -13.23
C ASN A 40 -7.18 -5.30 -11.78
N VAL A 41 -8.27 -5.37 -11.00
CA VAL A 41 -8.29 -4.96 -9.59
C VAL A 41 -8.60 -6.17 -8.72
N GLY A 42 -7.71 -6.45 -7.78
CA GLY A 42 -7.90 -7.42 -6.71
C GLY A 42 -8.23 -6.70 -5.40
N VAL A 43 -9.37 -7.03 -4.80
CA VAL A 43 -9.79 -6.50 -3.49
C VAL A 43 -9.58 -7.58 -2.46
N VAL A 44 -8.77 -7.30 -1.44
CA VAL A 44 -8.43 -8.25 -0.37
C VAL A 44 -8.80 -7.70 0.99
N GLU A 45 -9.10 -8.58 1.93
CA GLU A 45 -9.22 -8.20 3.34
C GLU A 45 -7.84 -7.86 3.90
N VAL A 46 -7.78 -6.83 4.74
CA VAL A 46 -6.54 -6.51 5.48
C VAL A 46 -6.48 -7.40 6.71
N PRO A 47 -5.49 -8.30 6.81
CA PRO A 47 -5.35 -9.17 7.98
C PRO A 47 -5.10 -8.34 9.24
N ASP A 48 -5.94 -8.51 10.26
CA ASP A 48 -5.84 -7.79 11.53
C ASP A 48 -6.36 -8.66 12.69
N GLU A 49 -5.44 -9.24 13.45
CA GLU A 49 -5.76 -10.06 14.62
C GLU A 49 -6.59 -9.31 15.67
N ARG A 50 -6.51 -7.98 15.70
CA ARG A 50 -7.27 -7.16 16.66
C ARG A 50 -8.76 -7.25 16.39
N LEU A 51 -9.16 -7.34 15.12
CA LEU A 51 -10.56 -7.51 14.73
C LEU A 51 -11.10 -8.86 15.22
N GLN A 52 -10.31 -9.92 15.07
CA GLN A 52 -10.68 -11.26 15.55
C GLN A 52 -10.86 -11.28 17.06
N LYS A 53 -9.89 -10.77 17.82
CA LYS A 53 -9.95 -10.71 19.28
C LYS A 53 -11.11 -9.84 19.79
N LEU A 54 -11.42 -8.72 19.10
CA LEU A 54 -12.62 -7.93 19.42
C LEU A 54 -13.91 -8.69 19.14
N THR A 55 -13.95 -9.49 18.07
CA THR A 55 -15.09 -10.34 17.73
C THR A 55 -15.32 -11.41 18.81
N GLU A 56 -14.28 -12.06 19.28
CA GLU A 56 -14.34 -13.05 20.35
C GLU A 56 -14.82 -12.42 21.68
N LEU A 57 -14.37 -11.20 21.95
CA LEU A 57 -14.75 -10.46 23.17
C LEU A 57 -16.20 -10.02 23.16
N VAL A 58 -16.65 -9.40 22.07
CA VAL A 58 -17.97 -8.75 21.95
C VAL A 58 -19.05 -9.75 21.52
N LYS A 59 -18.68 -10.79 20.77
CA LYS A 59 -19.57 -11.80 20.15
C LYS A 59 -20.71 -11.14 19.36
N PRO A 60 -20.38 -10.33 18.35
CA PRO A 60 -21.36 -9.59 17.57
C PRO A 60 -22.13 -10.52 16.64
N LYS A 61 -23.24 -10.02 16.07
CA LYS A 61 -23.95 -10.72 15.01
C LYS A 61 -23.18 -10.73 13.68
N LYS A 62 -22.33 -9.73 13.46
CA LYS A 62 -21.56 -9.57 12.23
C LYS A 62 -20.19 -8.98 12.53
N THR A 63 -19.15 -9.53 11.85
CA THR A 63 -17.81 -8.97 11.83
C THR A 63 -17.51 -8.49 10.41
N VAL A 64 -16.95 -7.29 10.28
CA VAL A 64 -16.65 -6.69 8.98
C VAL A 64 -15.19 -6.22 8.98
N PRO A 65 -14.30 -6.90 8.23
CA PRO A 65 -12.93 -6.46 8.04
C PRO A 65 -12.86 -5.22 7.16
N THR A 66 -11.71 -4.57 7.16
CA THR A 66 -11.41 -3.56 6.15
C THR A 66 -10.76 -4.21 4.93
N THR A 67 -10.82 -3.55 3.78
CA THR A 67 -10.28 -4.05 2.52
C THR A 67 -9.22 -3.12 1.95
N PHE A 68 -8.36 -3.70 1.11
CA PHE A 68 -7.33 -3.01 0.36
C PHE A 68 -7.37 -3.43 -1.11
N GLU A 69 -7.00 -2.53 -2.02
CA GLU A 69 -7.08 -2.76 -3.45
C GLU A 69 -5.69 -2.82 -4.07
N PHE A 70 -5.42 -3.89 -4.82
CA PHE A 70 -4.27 -4.02 -5.71
C PHE A 70 -4.72 -3.92 -7.15
N THR A 71 -3.94 -3.22 -7.97
CA THR A 71 -4.17 -3.12 -9.42
C THR A 71 -3.04 -3.84 -10.16
N ASP A 72 -3.39 -4.79 -11.04
CA ASP A 72 -2.41 -5.38 -11.96
C ASP A 72 -2.03 -4.39 -13.04
N ILE A 73 -0.76 -4.03 -13.07
CA ILE A 73 -0.22 -3.15 -14.08
C ILE A 73 0.53 -4.02 -15.10
N ALA A 74 0.08 -3.97 -16.36
CA ALA A 74 0.70 -4.73 -17.44
C ALA A 74 2.22 -4.53 -17.47
N GLY A 75 2.96 -5.63 -17.68
CA GLY A 75 4.42 -5.63 -17.58
C GLY A 75 5.10 -4.61 -18.50
N ILE A 76 6.21 -4.06 -18.05
CA ILE A 76 7.09 -3.18 -18.82
C ILE A 76 7.82 -3.96 -19.90
N VAL A 77 7.92 -3.30 -21.07
CA VAL A 77 8.94 -3.62 -22.06
C VAL A 77 9.93 -2.44 -22.05
N LYS A 78 11.23 -2.73 -22.08
CA LYS A 78 12.31 -1.72 -22.18
C LYS A 78 12.02 -0.74 -23.32
N GLY A 79 12.05 0.57 -23.05
CA GLY A 79 11.70 1.62 -24.01
C GLY A 79 10.28 2.16 -23.86
N ALA A 80 9.59 1.83 -22.78
CA ALA A 80 8.24 2.30 -22.47
C ALA A 80 8.10 3.82 -22.49
N SER A 81 9.12 4.54 -22.00
CA SER A 81 9.18 6.00 -21.95
C SER A 81 9.33 6.66 -23.32
N ARG A 82 9.79 5.94 -24.35
CA ARG A 82 9.99 6.48 -25.71
C ARG A 82 8.75 6.52 -26.58
N GLY A 83 7.56 6.24 -26.00
CA GLY A 83 6.29 6.52 -26.65
C GLY A 83 5.75 5.47 -27.62
N GLU A 84 6.29 4.26 -27.64
CA GLU A 84 5.78 3.18 -28.48
C GLU A 84 4.69 2.38 -27.73
N GLY A 85 3.42 2.69 -28.00
CA GLY A 85 2.23 1.87 -27.75
C GLY A 85 1.99 1.40 -26.30
N LEU A 86 2.53 0.24 -25.93
CA LEU A 86 2.30 -0.41 -24.63
C LEU A 86 2.96 0.34 -23.45
N GLY A 87 4.06 1.04 -23.68
CA GLY A 87 4.77 1.78 -22.65
C GLY A 87 3.96 2.96 -22.08
N ASN A 88 3.25 3.69 -22.92
CA ASN A 88 2.39 4.79 -22.48
C ASN A 88 1.21 4.30 -21.63
N LYS A 89 0.68 3.12 -21.93
CA LYS A 89 -0.39 2.51 -21.11
C LYS A 89 0.14 2.13 -19.72
N PHE A 90 1.31 1.51 -19.65
CA PHE A 90 1.97 1.17 -18.41
C PHE A 90 2.16 2.40 -17.51
N LEU A 91 2.79 3.47 -18.03
CA LEU A 91 3.02 4.70 -17.29
C LEU A 91 1.69 5.37 -16.87
N SER A 92 0.64 5.28 -17.71
CA SER A 92 -0.66 5.83 -17.37
C SER A 92 -1.33 5.07 -16.23
N HIS A 93 -1.17 3.74 -16.16
CA HIS A 93 -1.68 2.93 -15.06
C HIS A 93 -0.92 3.21 -13.76
N ILE A 94 0.43 3.33 -13.82
CA ILE A 94 1.20 3.73 -12.62
C ILE A 94 0.77 5.11 -12.11
N ARG A 95 0.37 6.04 -12.97
CA ARG A 95 -0.13 7.36 -12.52
C ARG A 95 -1.39 7.24 -11.66
N GLN A 96 -2.22 6.23 -11.89
CA GLN A 96 -3.51 6.04 -11.23
C GLN A 96 -3.41 5.41 -9.83
N VAL A 97 -2.34 4.69 -9.54
CA VAL A 97 -2.12 4.05 -8.23
C VAL A 97 -1.34 4.97 -7.28
N ASP A 98 -1.47 4.75 -5.97
CA ASP A 98 -0.84 5.58 -4.94
C ASP A 98 0.52 5.05 -4.48
N ALA A 99 0.75 3.74 -4.58
CA ALA A 99 2.03 3.09 -4.31
C ALA A 99 2.36 2.07 -5.39
N ILE A 100 3.62 1.68 -5.48
CA ILE A 100 4.13 0.69 -6.42
C ILE A 100 4.67 -0.51 -5.63
N CYS A 101 4.18 -1.71 -5.96
CA CYS A 101 4.68 -2.98 -5.46
C CYS A 101 5.40 -3.69 -6.61
N GLN A 102 6.73 -3.67 -6.61
CA GLN A 102 7.53 -4.22 -7.67
C GLN A 102 7.92 -5.66 -7.39
N VAL A 103 7.44 -6.59 -8.22
CA VAL A 103 7.83 -8.01 -8.18
C VAL A 103 9.19 -8.17 -8.85
N VAL A 104 10.12 -8.76 -8.11
CA VAL A 104 11.50 -9.01 -8.53
C VAL A 104 11.77 -10.50 -8.46
N ARG A 105 12.31 -11.07 -9.54
CA ARG A 105 12.65 -12.49 -9.61
C ARG A 105 13.92 -12.78 -8.80
N CYS A 106 13.78 -13.58 -7.75
CA CYS A 106 14.87 -14.01 -6.87
C CYS A 106 15.03 -15.54 -6.86
N PHE A 107 14.76 -16.21 -7.98
CA PHE A 107 14.89 -17.65 -8.14
C PHE A 107 15.42 -18.01 -9.54
N GLU A 108 16.07 -19.15 -9.66
CA GLU A 108 16.46 -19.73 -10.92
C GLU A 108 15.50 -20.88 -11.30
N ASP A 109 15.10 -20.92 -12.58
CA ASP A 109 14.31 -22.01 -13.15
C ASP A 109 14.65 -22.10 -14.64
N GLU A 110 15.16 -23.26 -15.04
CA GLU A 110 15.59 -23.51 -16.43
C GLU A 110 14.40 -23.49 -17.43
N ASN A 111 13.20 -23.75 -16.95
CA ASN A 111 11.98 -23.78 -17.76
C ASN A 111 11.37 -22.39 -17.94
N ILE A 112 11.79 -21.40 -17.15
CA ILE A 112 11.27 -20.04 -17.17
C ILE A 112 12.35 -19.10 -17.72
N THR A 113 12.21 -18.70 -18.98
CA THR A 113 13.17 -17.80 -19.64
C THR A 113 13.17 -16.43 -18.96
N HIS A 114 14.35 -15.94 -18.57
CA HIS A 114 14.54 -14.54 -18.13
C HIS A 114 14.72 -13.63 -19.35
N VAL A 115 14.14 -12.42 -19.31
CA VAL A 115 14.18 -11.44 -20.43
C VAL A 115 15.62 -11.07 -20.81
N ALA A 116 16.52 -10.98 -19.83
CA ALA A 116 17.94 -10.68 -20.05
C ALA A 116 18.84 -11.92 -20.18
N GLY A 117 18.27 -13.13 -20.20
CA GLY A 117 19.01 -14.41 -20.30
C GLY A 117 19.66 -14.89 -19.01
N LYS A 118 19.67 -14.11 -17.96
CA LYS A 118 20.13 -14.46 -16.60
C LYS A 118 19.30 -13.73 -15.55
N VAL A 119 19.19 -14.32 -14.35
CA VAL A 119 18.57 -13.68 -13.21
C VAL A 119 19.49 -12.60 -12.65
N ASP A 120 19.02 -11.37 -12.61
CA ASP A 120 19.73 -10.21 -12.07
C ASP A 120 18.72 -9.24 -11.44
N PRO A 121 18.39 -9.42 -10.15
CA PRO A 121 17.33 -8.65 -9.49
C PRO A 121 17.57 -7.13 -9.53
N ILE A 122 18.83 -6.72 -9.43
CA ILE A 122 19.18 -5.29 -9.42
C ILE A 122 18.99 -4.67 -10.80
N ALA A 123 19.43 -5.35 -11.86
CA ALA A 123 19.20 -4.89 -13.23
C ALA A 123 17.69 -4.82 -13.55
N ASP A 124 16.88 -5.74 -13.00
CA ASP A 124 15.42 -5.73 -13.16
C ASP A 124 14.79 -4.52 -12.46
N ILE A 125 15.21 -4.22 -11.24
CA ILE A 125 14.77 -3.03 -10.50
C ILE A 125 15.14 -1.76 -11.23
N GLU A 126 16.41 -1.63 -11.62
CA GLU A 126 16.94 -0.45 -12.32
C GLU A 126 16.26 -0.22 -13.67
N THR A 127 15.88 -1.28 -14.38
CA THR A 127 15.15 -1.18 -15.65
C THR A 127 13.82 -0.48 -15.46
N ILE A 128 13.04 -0.85 -14.44
CA ILE A 128 11.76 -0.20 -14.13
C ILE A 128 11.97 1.23 -13.64
N ASN A 129 12.89 1.42 -12.71
CA ASN A 129 13.19 2.74 -12.15
C ASN A 129 13.62 3.73 -13.24
N LEU A 130 14.45 3.30 -14.20
CA LEU A 130 14.88 4.14 -15.32
C LEU A 130 13.70 4.62 -16.19
N GLU A 131 12.74 3.75 -16.48
CA GLU A 131 11.55 4.14 -17.26
C GLU A 131 10.69 5.18 -16.53
N LEU A 132 10.57 5.06 -15.19
CA LEU A 132 9.88 6.05 -14.37
C LEU A 132 10.62 7.39 -14.36
N VAL A 133 11.94 7.35 -14.21
CA VAL A 133 12.82 8.54 -14.23
C VAL A 133 12.72 9.27 -15.57
N LEU A 134 12.82 8.57 -16.68
CA LEU A 134 12.74 9.18 -18.01
C LEU A 134 11.37 9.83 -18.27
N ALA A 135 10.29 9.19 -17.84
CA ALA A 135 8.94 9.74 -17.94
C ALA A 135 8.76 11.02 -17.11
N ASP A 136 9.31 11.02 -15.90
CA ASP A 136 9.26 12.19 -15.03
C ASP A 136 10.16 13.32 -15.52
N LEU A 137 11.36 13.02 -16.02
CA LEU A 137 12.27 14.01 -16.58
C LEU A 137 11.61 14.76 -17.73
N GLU A 138 10.92 14.06 -18.64
CA GLU A 138 10.16 14.69 -19.72
C GLU A 138 9.06 15.61 -19.19
N SER A 139 8.36 15.17 -18.14
CA SER A 139 7.28 15.93 -17.49
C SER A 139 7.82 17.18 -16.79
N VAL A 140 8.95 17.04 -16.08
CA VAL A 140 9.64 18.14 -15.37
C VAL A 140 10.16 19.16 -16.36
N ASP A 141 10.80 18.76 -17.46
CA ASP A 141 11.30 19.68 -18.48
C ASP A 141 10.17 20.52 -19.11
N LYS A 142 9.06 19.88 -19.47
CA LYS A 142 7.88 20.59 -19.99
C LYS A 142 7.32 21.58 -18.95
N ARG A 143 7.30 21.18 -17.69
CA ARG A 143 6.80 22.02 -16.60
C ARG A 143 7.69 23.21 -16.34
N ILE A 144 9.02 23.02 -16.30
CA ILE A 144 10.02 24.10 -16.17
C ILE A 144 9.85 25.13 -17.30
N ALA A 145 9.76 24.68 -18.55
CA ALA A 145 9.61 25.57 -19.71
C ALA A 145 8.35 26.46 -19.61
N ARG A 146 7.29 25.96 -18.99
CA ARG A 146 6.04 26.70 -18.76
C ARG A 146 6.18 27.66 -17.56
N VAL A 147 6.61 27.13 -16.40
CA VAL A 147 6.63 27.84 -15.14
C VAL A 147 7.67 28.96 -15.14
N ALA A 148 8.84 28.77 -15.78
CA ALA A 148 9.88 29.79 -15.89
C ALA A 148 9.39 31.07 -16.59
N LYS A 149 8.42 30.99 -17.51
CA LYS A 149 7.82 32.18 -18.14
C LYS A 149 6.96 32.96 -17.15
N ILE A 150 6.22 32.27 -16.28
CA ILE A 150 5.36 32.89 -15.27
C ILE A 150 6.22 33.47 -14.14
N ALA A 151 7.24 32.74 -13.69
CA ALA A 151 8.16 33.19 -12.64
C ALA A 151 8.85 34.51 -12.95
N LYS A 152 9.08 34.83 -14.26
CA LYS A 152 9.60 36.16 -14.70
C LYS A 152 8.70 37.33 -14.32
N THR A 153 7.40 37.09 -14.10
CA THR A 153 6.45 38.11 -13.63
C THR A 153 6.50 38.30 -12.11
N LYS A 154 7.41 37.61 -11.41
CA LYS A 154 7.55 37.61 -9.95
C LYS A 154 6.31 37.03 -9.21
N ASP A 155 5.56 36.15 -9.87
CA ASP A 155 4.52 35.36 -9.24
C ASP A 155 5.16 34.43 -8.21
N LYS A 156 4.71 34.51 -6.96
CA LYS A 156 5.34 33.80 -5.82
C LYS A 156 5.21 32.28 -5.93
N ASP A 157 4.05 31.82 -6.38
CA ASP A 157 3.77 30.39 -6.48
C ASP A 157 4.60 29.77 -7.62
N ALA A 158 4.70 30.48 -8.76
CA ALA A 158 5.54 30.05 -9.88
C ALA A 158 7.04 30.06 -9.52
N VAL A 159 7.51 31.00 -8.74
CA VAL A 159 8.91 31.06 -8.27
C VAL A 159 9.19 29.88 -7.34
N ALA A 160 8.30 29.59 -6.40
CA ALA A 160 8.43 28.45 -5.48
C ALA A 160 8.39 27.10 -6.25
N GLU A 161 7.46 26.95 -7.18
CA GLU A 161 7.37 25.75 -8.03
C GLU A 161 8.62 25.55 -8.87
N LEU A 162 9.15 26.62 -9.47
CA LEU A 162 10.38 26.55 -10.28
C LEU A 162 11.57 26.07 -9.43
N ALA A 163 11.73 26.57 -8.22
CA ALA A 163 12.79 26.17 -7.30
C ALA A 163 12.72 24.66 -6.96
N VAL A 164 11.51 24.14 -6.73
CA VAL A 164 11.30 22.70 -6.49
C VAL A 164 11.64 21.87 -7.74
N LEU A 165 11.23 22.32 -8.92
CA LEU A 165 11.53 21.63 -10.18
C LEU A 165 13.03 21.62 -10.46
N GLU A 166 13.75 22.73 -10.20
CA GLU A 166 15.20 22.84 -10.36
C GLU A 166 15.97 21.98 -9.34
N LYS A 167 15.37 21.66 -8.19
CA LYS A 167 15.91 20.71 -7.20
C LYS A 167 15.72 19.25 -7.66
N ILE A 168 14.59 18.95 -8.29
CA ILE A 168 14.25 17.58 -8.77
C ILE A 168 15.03 17.22 -10.02
N LYS A 169 15.13 18.12 -10.98
CA LYS A 169 15.69 17.82 -12.33
C LYS A 169 17.07 17.18 -12.29
N PRO A 170 18.09 17.69 -11.57
CA PRO A 170 19.42 17.09 -11.56
C PRO A 170 19.42 15.64 -11.04
N VAL A 171 18.57 15.34 -10.06
CA VAL A 171 18.44 13.99 -9.49
C VAL A 171 17.91 13.01 -10.54
N LEU A 172 16.90 13.43 -11.31
CA LEU A 172 16.36 12.63 -12.41
C LEU A 172 17.37 12.48 -13.56
N GLU A 173 18.15 13.54 -13.87
CA GLU A 173 19.22 13.49 -14.90
C GLU A 173 20.32 12.51 -14.52
N ASP A 174 20.61 12.34 -13.23
CA ASP A 174 21.54 11.34 -12.69
C ASP A 174 20.91 9.92 -12.61
N GLY A 175 19.69 9.74 -13.11
CA GLY A 175 18.99 8.46 -13.10
C GLY A 175 18.42 8.06 -11.72
N GLN A 176 18.40 8.98 -10.76
CA GLN A 176 17.89 8.73 -9.41
C GLN A 176 16.41 9.10 -9.29
N LEU A 177 15.77 8.56 -8.27
CA LEU A 177 14.33 8.73 -8.03
C LEU A 177 14.06 9.97 -7.17
N ALA A 178 13.03 10.74 -7.51
CA ALA A 178 12.72 11.98 -6.79
C ALA A 178 12.32 11.72 -5.32
N ARG A 179 11.90 10.50 -4.94
CA ARG A 179 11.61 10.14 -3.55
C ARG A 179 12.84 10.12 -2.63
N THR A 180 14.07 10.10 -3.19
CA THR A 180 15.30 10.17 -2.41
C THR A 180 15.65 11.60 -1.98
N ILE A 181 14.90 12.60 -2.45
CA ILE A 181 15.12 14.01 -2.12
C ILE A 181 14.39 14.34 -0.82
N GLU A 182 15.10 14.96 0.12
CA GLU A 182 14.48 15.55 1.30
C GLU A 182 13.81 16.89 0.92
N PHE A 183 12.49 16.96 1.09
CA PHE A 183 11.70 18.15 0.86
C PHE A 183 11.27 18.79 2.19
N THR A 184 11.20 20.11 2.22
CA THR A 184 10.64 20.84 3.36
C THR A 184 9.12 20.74 3.38
N ASP A 185 8.49 21.04 4.54
CA ASP A 185 7.03 21.06 4.67
C ASP A 185 6.36 22.04 3.70
N GLU A 186 7.05 23.11 3.30
CA GLU A 186 6.55 24.07 2.32
C GLU A 186 6.65 23.54 0.88
N GLU A 187 7.66 22.71 0.57
CA GLU A 187 7.87 22.09 -0.75
C GLU A 187 6.92 20.92 -0.99
N LEU A 188 6.57 20.16 0.05
CA LEU A 188 5.76 18.92 -0.07
C LEU A 188 4.42 19.13 -0.80
N PRO A 189 3.63 20.22 -0.58
CA PRO A 189 2.41 20.43 -1.34
C PRO A 189 2.67 20.64 -2.83
N ILE A 190 3.78 21.32 -3.18
CA ILE A 190 4.19 21.55 -4.57
C ILE A 190 4.56 20.21 -5.22
N VAL A 191 5.41 19.41 -4.56
CA VAL A 191 5.82 18.08 -5.03
C VAL A 191 4.61 17.18 -5.30
N LYS A 192 3.65 17.13 -4.37
CA LYS A 192 2.40 16.40 -4.55
C LYS A 192 1.61 16.87 -5.77
N GLY A 193 1.61 18.17 -6.04
CA GLY A 193 0.94 18.76 -7.20
C GLY A 193 1.61 18.45 -8.55
N LEU A 194 2.84 17.96 -8.55
CA LEU A 194 3.56 17.56 -9.77
C LEU A 194 3.17 16.16 -10.27
N PHE A 195 2.59 15.31 -9.41
CA PHE A 195 2.16 13.94 -9.73
C PHE A 195 3.26 13.08 -10.37
N LEU A 196 4.49 13.20 -9.88
CA LEU A 196 5.62 12.44 -10.38
C LEU A 196 5.51 10.95 -10.01
N LEU A 197 5.93 10.09 -10.92
CA LEU A 197 5.97 8.63 -10.71
C LEU A 197 7.06 8.24 -9.71
N THR A 198 8.20 8.90 -9.79
CA THR A 198 9.38 8.65 -8.96
C THR A 198 9.25 9.14 -7.51
N THR A 199 8.19 9.87 -7.18
CA THR A 199 7.85 10.25 -5.80
C THR A 199 6.93 9.25 -5.11
N LYS A 200 6.36 8.29 -5.85
CA LYS A 200 5.46 7.29 -5.27
C LYS A 200 6.20 6.37 -4.31
N PRO A 201 5.60 6.00 -3.17
CA PRO A 201 6.14 4.98 -2.28
C PRO A 201 6.35 3.66 -3.02
N MET A 202 7.42 2.94 -2.68
CA MET A 202 7.81 1.68 -3.30
C MET A 202 7.92 0.57 -2.26
N LEU A 203 7.42 -0.60 -2.62
CA LEU A 203 7.61 -1.86 -1.90
C LEU A 203 8.18 -2.89 -2.88
N TYR A 204 9.29 -3.52 -2.53
CA TYR A 204 9.88 -4.58 -3.35
C TYR A 204 9.33 -5.94 -2.88
N ILE A 205 8.97 -6.78 -3.84
CA ILE A 205 8.49 -8.14 -3.61
C ILE A 205 9.53 -9.09 -4.19
N ALA A 206 10.37 -9.63 -3.33
CA ALA A 206 11.38 -10.62 -3.69
C ALA A 206 10.69 -11.99 -3.84
N ASN A 207 10.42 -12.40 -5.08
CA ASN A 207 9.77 -13.66 -5.39
C ASN A 207 10.80 -14.79 -5.46
N ILE A 208 10.73 -15.73 -4.52
CA ILE A 208 11.64 -16.88 -4.37
C ILE A 208 11.01 -18.18 -4.88
N SER A 209 11.81 -19.26 -4.94
CA SER A 209 11.35 -20.61 -5.29
C SER A 209 10.63 -21.30 -4.12
N GLU A 210 9.91 -22.36 -4.42
CA GLU A 210 9.30 -23.24 -3.40
C GLU A 210 10.38 -23.95 -2.56
N ASP A 211 11.50 -24.34 -3.18
CA ASP A 211 12.62 -24.99 -2.50
C ASP A 211 13.23 -24.04 -1.45
N ASP A 212 13.43 -22.76 -1.78
CA ASP A 212 13.93 -21.76 -0.84
C ASP A 212 12.99 -21.57 0.37
N VAL A 213 11.67 -21.65 0.15
CA VAL A 213 10.68 -21.57 1.23
C VAL A 213 10.80 -22.79 2.13
N ALA A 214 10.80 -24.01 1.55
CA ALA A 214 10.84 -25.26 2.30
C ALA A 214 12.14 -25.40 3.13
N GLU A 215 13.26 -24.87 2.62
CA GLU A 215 14.55 -24.86 3.32
C GLU A 215 14.71 -23.68 4.28
N GLY A 216 13.79 -22.72 4.28
CA GLY A 216 13.91 -21.48 5.04
C GLY A 216 15.13 -20.64 4.63
N VAL A 217 15.52 -20.72 3.36
CA VAL A 217 16.75 -20.11 2.85
C VAL A 217 16.50 -18.67 2.41
N HIS A 218 17.30 -17.80 2.99
CA HIS A 218 17.41 -16.41 2.57
C HIS A 218 18.51 -16.30 1.49
N ASN A 219 18.13 -16.49 0.23
CA ASN A 219 19.10 -16.62 -0.87
C ASN A 219 19.83 -15.30 -1.20
N GLN A 220 20.92 -15.41 -1.97
CA GLN A 220 21.76 -14.26 -2.33
C GLN A 220 21.01 -13.16 -3.10
N TYR A 221 19.99 -13.52 -3.91
CA TYR A 221 19.21 -12.56 -4.67
C TYR A 221 18.32 -11.70 -3.77
N VAL A 222 17.74 -12.30 -2.73
CA VAL A 222 16.96 -11.57 -1.71
C VAL A 222 17.86 -10.57 -0.99
N GLN A 223 19.05 -10.99 -0.58
CA GLN A 223 20.03 -10.10 0.10
C GLN A 223 20.38 -8.88 -0.75
N LEU A 224 20.58 -9.07 -2.07
CA LEU A 224 20.84 -7.96 -2.99
C LEU A 224 19.66 -6.99 -3.08
N VAL A 225 18.43 -7.51 -3.12
CA VAL A 225 17.21 -6.67 -3.14
C VAL A 225 17.07 -5.88 -1.86
N GLU A 226 17.34 -6.49 -0.69
CA GLU A 226 17.29 -5.81 0.61
C GLU A 226 18.35 -4.72 0.74
N GLU A 227 19.57 -5.00 0.30
CA GLU A 227 20.65 -4.00 0.28
C GLU A 227 20.33 -2.84 -0.67
N TYR A 228 19.65 -3.10 -1.78
CA TYR A 228 19.19 -2.07 -2.70
C TYR A 228 18.08 -1.23 -2.07
N ALA A 229 17.04 -1.87 -1.54
CA ALA A 229 15.90 -1.24 -0.92
C ALA A 229 16.29 -0.34 0.26
N ALA A 230 17.26 -0.80 1.08
CA ALA A 230 17.76 -0.03 2.21
C ALA A 230 18.39 1.32 1.82
N LYS A 231 18.96 1.44 0.60
CA LYS A 231 19.52 2.71 0.09
C LYS A 231 18.44 3.74 -0.26
N GLU A 232 17.22 3.28 -0.49
CA GLU A 232 16.06 4.10 -0.86
C GLU A 232 15.05 4.26 0.30
N ASP A 233 15.35 3.73 1.49
CA ASP A 233 14.43 3.64 2.63
C ASP A 233 13.12 2.91 2.24
N ALA A 234 13.22 1.91 1.38
CA ALA A 234 12.12 1.09 0.93
C ALA A 234 12.12 -0.27 1.66
N GLU A 235 10.93 -0.85 1.81
CA GLU A 235 10.77 -2.18 2.42
C GLU A 235 10.80 -3.29 1.37
N VAL A 236 11.11 -4.52 1.84
CA VAL A 236 11.05 -5.75 1.05
C VAL A 236 10.09 -6.73 1.70
N VAL A 237 9.33 -7.43 0.86
CA VAL A 237 8.56 -8.63 1.22
C VAL A 237 9.14 -9.80 0.46
N VAL A 238 9.51 -10.85 1.17
CA VAL A 238 9.93 -12.11 0.57
C VAL A 238 8.71 -13.01 0.44
N ILE A 239 8.45 -13.52 -0.75
CA ILE A 239 7.25 -14.30 -1.05
C ILE A 239 7.56 -15.36 -2.10
N CYS A 240 6.94 -16.51 -2.01
CA CYS A 240 6.85 -17.44 -3.12
C CYS A 240 5.46 -17.35 -3.74
N ALA A 241 5.35 -16.64 -4.87
CA ALA A 241 4.07 -16.39 -5.52
C ALA A 241 3.29 -17.67 -5.85
N ARG A 242 4.00 -18.79 -6.11
CA ARG A 242 3.39 -20.08 -6.40
C ARG A 242 2.78 -20.72 -5.15
N VAL A 243 3.51 -20.69 -4.03
CA VAL A 243 2.98 -21.16 -2.74
C VAL A 243 1.74 -20.36 -2.36
N GLU A 244 1.78 -19.03 -2.51
CA GLU A 244 0.63 -18.18 -2.19
C GLU A 244 -0.59 -18.46 -3.10
N GLU A 245 -0.36 -18.78 -4.38
CA GLU A 245 -1.44 -19.14 -5.29
C GLU A 245 -2.09 -20.48 -4.90
N GLU A 246 -1.32 -21.45 -4.42
CA GLU A 246 -1.82 -22.72 -3.89
C GLU A 246 -2.56 -22.52 -2.56
N VAL A 247 -1.98 -21.76 -1.65
CA VAL A 247 -2.60 -21.44 -0.35
C VAL A 247 -3.94 -20.70 -0.51
N ALA A 248 -4.05 -19.82 -1.52
CA ALA A 248 -5.28 -19.09 -1.79
C ALA A 248 -6.44 -19.96 -2.31
N GLU A 249 -6.17 -21.20 -2.71
CA GLU A 249 -7.19 -22.19 -3.13
C GLU A 249 -7.72 -23.03 -1.97
N LEU A 250 -7.05 -23.00 -0.80
CA LEU A 250 -7.38 -23.83 0.36
C LEU A 250 -8.45 -23.16 1.26
N GLU A 251 -9.26 -24.00 1.90
CA GLU A 251 -10.12 -23.54 2.97
C GLU A 251 -9.28 -23.13 4.21
N GLU A 252 -9.81 -22.25 5.07
CA GLU A 252 -9.02 -21.65 6.15
C GLU A 252 -8.36 -22.68 7.10
N GLU A 253 -9.02 -23.80 7.39
CA GLU A 253 -8.48 -24.88 8.21
C GLU A 253 -7.32 -25.62 7.51
N GLU A 254 -7.42 -25.83 6.20
CA GLU A 254 -6.39 -26.47 5.38
C GLU A 254 -5.19 -25.54 5.17
N LYS A 255 -5.45 -24.25 4.99
CA LYS A 255 -4.45 -23.19 4.86
C LYS A 255 -3.50 -23.19 6.06
N GLN A 256 -4.07 -23.23 7.27
CA GLN A 256 -3.26 -23.21 8.49
C GLN A 256 -2.35 -24.43 8.61
N VAL A 257 -2.88 -25.63 8.32
CA VAL A 257 -2.09 -26.88 8.32
C VAL A 257 -0.97 -26.82 7.28
N PHE A 258 -1.26 -26.34 6.07
CA PHE A 258 -0.29 -26.24 5.00
C PHE A 258 0.86 -25.28 5.36
N LEU A 259 0.55 -24.11 5.90
CA LEU A 259 1.56 -23.15 6.33
C LEU A 259 2.44 -23.71 7.48
N GLU A 260 1.84 -24.42 8.45
CA GLU A 260 2.57 -25.07 9.54
C GLU A 260 3.52 -26.16 9.00
N GLU A 261 3.09 -26.99 8.04
CA GLU A 261 3.94 -28.00 7.39
C GLU A 261 5.12 -27.38 6.63
N MET A 262 4.93 -26.21 6.05
CA MET A 262 5.98 -25.46 5.36
C MET A 262 6.86 -24.63 6.32
N GLY A 263 6.56 -24.63 7.62
CA GLY A 263 7.29 -23.83 8.62
C GLY A 263 7.05 -22.31 8.49
N ILE A 264 5.92 -21.91 7.88
CA ILE A 264 5.55 -20.52 7.66
C ILE A 264 4.55 -20.10 8.74
N GLU A 265 4.90 -19.10 9.56
CA GLU A 265 4.00 -18.58 10.60
C GLU A 265 2.90 -17.68 10.03
N THR A 266 3.22 -16.88 9.02
CA THR A 266 2.32 -15.93 8.39
C THR A 266 2.52 -15.98 6.88
N SER A 267 1.43 -16.05 6.12
CA SER A 267 1.45 -16.04 4.64
C SER A 267 2.18 -14.78 4.14
N GLY A 268 3.00 -14.95 3.11
CA GLY A 268 3.68 -13.83 2.46
C GLY A 268 2.69 -12.82 1.87
N LEU A 269 1.53 -13.30 1.42
CA LEU A 269 0.45 -12.44 0.93
C LEU A 269 -0.12 -11.57 2.06
N ASP A 270 -0.32 -12.11 3.25
CA ASP A 270 -0.80 -11.34 4.39
C ASP A 270 0.20 -10.24 4.79
N ILE A 271 1.50 -10.58 4.78
CA ILE A 271 2.58 -9.60 5.03
C ILE A 271 2.59 -8.52 3.94
N LEU A 272 2.43 -8.89 2.67
CA LEU A 272 2.36 -7.96 1.55
C LEU A 272 1.19 -6.97 1.71
N ILE A 273 0.00 -7.47 2.04
CA ILE A 273 -1.19 -6.64 2.23
C ILE A 273 -0.95 -5.64 3.38
N GLN A 274 -0.46 -6.11 4.53
CA GLN A 274 -0.18 -5.24 5.68
C GLN A 274 0.88 -4.18 5.37
N LYS A 275 1.98 -4.55 4.72
CA LYS A 275 3.05 -3.61 4.36
C LYS A 275 2.59 -2.59 3.32
N ALA A 276 1.86 -3.01 2.28
CA ALA A 276 1.31 -2.09 1.28
C ALA A 276 0.30 -1.10 1.90
N TYR A 277 -0.53 -1.57 2.83
CA TYR A 277 -1.47 -0.76 3.60
C TYR A 277 -0.74 0.30 4.43
N HIS A 278 0.29 -0.08 5.19
CA HIS A 278 1.06 0.82 6.02
C HIS A 278 1.91 1.80 5.20
N LEU A 279 2.46 1.36 4.07
CA LEU A 279 3.24 2.19 3.13
C LEU A 279 2.46 3.42 2.67
N LEU A 280 1.15 3.29 2.49
CA LEU A 280 0.26 4.40 2.13
C LEU A 280 -0.17 5.27 3.31
N GLY A 281 0.39 5.04 4.49
CA GLY A 281 0.04 5.76 5.71
C GLY A 281 -1.36 5.45 6.20
N LEU A 282 -1.91 4.28 5.83
CA LEU A 282 -3.19 3.81 6.30
C LEU A 282 -3.07 3.20 7.69
N ALA A 283 -4.15 3.25 8.43
CA ALA A 283 -4.30 2.67 9.75
C ALA A 283 -5.77 2.27 9.98
N THR A 284 -6.03 1.54 11.05
CA THR A 284 -7.34 0.99 11.34
C THR A 284 -7.84 1.46 12.70
N TYR A 285 -9.06 1.99 12.76
CA TYR A 285 -9.82 2.11 13.99
C TYR A 285 -11.02 1.16 13.95
N PHE A 286 -11.59 0.85 15.10
CA PHE A 286 -12.68 -0.11 15.23
C PHE A 286 -13.93 0.57 15.78
N THR A 287 -15.08 0.04 15.38
CA THR A 287 -16.35 0.20 16.09
C THR A 287 -16.76 -1.16 16.61
N ALA A 288 -17.15 -1.23 17.88
CA ALA A 288 -17.49 -2.49 18.53
C ALA A 288 -18.84 -2.39 19.22
N GLY A 289 -19.78 -3.25 18.81
CA GLY A 289 -21.13 -3.33 19.38
C GLY A 289 -21.75 -4.71 19.13
N GLU A 290 -22.84 -5.03 19.83
CA GLU A 290 -23.54 -6.32 19.74
C GLU A 290 -24.04 -6.66 18.33
N GLN A 291 -24.35 -5.66 17.50
CA GLN A 291 -24.83 -5.88 16.14
C GLN A 291 -23.67 -6.10 15.17
N GLU A 292 -22.60 -5.31 15.32
CA GLU A 292 -21.46 -5.35 14.42
C GLU A 292 -20.16 -4.96 15.16
N VAL A 293 -19.09 -5.69 14.87
CA VAL A 293 -17.70 -5.27 15.09
C VAL A 293 -17.10 -5.02 13.70
N ARG A 294 -16.52 -3.83 13.50
CA ARG A 294 -16.03 -3.43 12.20
C ARG A 294 -14.70 -2.69 12.27
N ALA A 295 -13.81 -3.04 11.35
CA ALA A 295 -12.57 -2.34 11.10
C ALA A 295 -12.80 -1.25 10.02
N TRP A 296 -12.26 -0.05 10.27
CA TRP A 296 -12.38 1.11 9.40
C TRP A 296 -11.01 1.63 9.02
N THR A 297 -10.73 1.72 7.71
CA THR A 297 -9.50 2.33 7.22
C THR A 297 -9.56 3.84 7.35
N PHE A 298 -8.49 4.42 7.88
CA PHE A 298 -8.27 5.86 7.88
C PHE A 298 -6.82 6.19 7.55
N ARG A 299 -6.54 7.43 7.19
CA ARG A 299 -5.18 7.91 6.95
C ARG A 299 -4.60 8.46 8.25
N ARG A 300 -3.39 8.05 8.60
CA ARG A 300 -2.68 8.57 9.79
C ARG A 300 -2.67 10.10 9.77
N GLY A 301 -2.94 10.73 10.91
CA GLY A 301 -3.08 12.18 11.06
C GLY A 301 -4.51 12.71 10.89
N MET A 302 -5.49 11.88 10.50
CA MET A 302 -6.89 12.29 10.46
C MET A 302 -7.45 12.53 11.86
N LYS A 303 -8.30 13.57 11.97
CA LYS A 303 -9.01 13.93 13.20
C LYS A 303 -10.31 13.15 13.34
N ALA A 304 -10.80 13.04 14.58
CA ALA A 304 -12.01 12.29 14.91
C ALA A 304 -13.24 12.64 14.04
N PRO A 305 -13.56 13.91 13.71
CA PRO A 305 -14.66 14.21 12.80
C PRO A 305 -14.47 13.61 11.40
N GLN A 306 -13.24 13.66 10.87
CA GLN A 306 -12.93 13.09 9.55
C GLN A 306 -13.11 11.56 9.55
N CYS A 307 -12.67 10.89 10.62
CA CYS A 307 -12.88 9.46 10.79
C CYS A 307 -14.38 9.11 10.94
N ALA A 308 -15.15 9.92 11.66
CA ALA A 308 -16.62 9.79 11.72
C ALA A 308 -17.24 9.93 10.32
N GLY A 309 -16.69 10.79 9.47
CA GLY A 309 -17.07 10.99 8.07
C GLY A 309 -16.86 9.78 7.17
N ILE A 310 -15.92 8.90 7.51
CA ILE A 310 -15.70 7.62 6.81
C ILE A 310 -16.93 6.72 6.97
N ILE A 311 -17.59 6.75 8.12
CA ILE A 311 -18.81 5.98 8.38
C ILE A 311 -19.98 6.60 7.61
N HIS A 312 -20.20 7.91 7.80
CA HIS A 312 -21.24 8.65 7.12
C HIS A 312 -20.97 10.17 7.18
N SER A 313 -21.25 10.89 6.10
CA SER A 313 -21.04 12.35 6.02
C SER A 313 -21.80 13.14 7.12
N ASP A 314 -22.95 12.64 7.55
CA ASP A 314 -23.72 13.27 8.64
C ASP A 314 -23.00 13.15 9.98
N PHE A 315 -22.24 12.09 10.21
CA PHE A 315 -21.44 11.92 11.44
C PHE A 315 -20.31 12.97 11.51
N GLU A 316 -19.72 13.32 10.38
CA GLU A 316 -18.72 14.40 10.32
C GLU A 316 -19.36 15.76 10.59
N ARG A 317 -20.46 16.09 9.88
CA ARG A 317 -21.17 17.37 10.02
C ARG A 317 -21.72 17.59 11.42
N GLY A 318 -22.34 16.57 11.98
CA GLY A 318 -22.97 16.62 13.30
C GLY A 318 -22.06 16.21 14.44
N PHE A 319 -20.74 16.03 14.22
CA PHE A 319 -19.83 15.52 15.22
C PHE A 319 -19.84 16.35 16.52
N ILE A 320 -20.06 15.65 17.64
CA ILE A 320 -20.03 16.23 18.98
C ILE A 320 -18.74 15.79 19.69
N ARG A 321 -18.54 14.49 19.84
CA ARG A 321 -17.39 13.86 20.47
C ARG A 321 -17.27 12.39 20.09
N ALA A 322 -16.13 11.79 20.39
CA ALA A 322 -15.92 10.35 20.29
C ALA A 322 -15.61 9.76 21.69
N GLU A 323 -16.32 8.72 22.08
CA GLU A 323 -15.94 7.87 23.21
C GLU A 323 -14.89 6.89 22.68
N THR A 324 -13.65 7.00 23.16
CA THR A 324 -12.49 6.30 22.60
C THR A 324 -11.80 5.49 23.69
N VAL A 325 -11.52 4.22 23.43
CA VAL A 325 -10.68 3.36 24.25
C VAL A 325 -9.61 2.73 23.39
N ALA A 326 -8.38 2.61 23.91
CA ALA A 326 -7.34 1.87 23.20
C ALA A 326 -7.71 0.38 23.14
N TYR A 327 -7.41 -0.27 22.03
CA TYR A 327 -7.66 -1.70 21.85
C TYR A 327 -7.13 -2.55 23.02
N ALA A 328 -5.88 -2.31 23.44
CA ALA A 328 -5.25 -3.05 24.54
C ALA A 328 -6.02 -2.88 25.87
N ASP A 329 -6.44 -1.66 26.18
CA ASP A 329 -7.25 -1.39 27.39
C ASP A 329 -8.61 -2.10 27.32
N LEU A 330 -9.26 -2.13 26.15
CA LEU A 330 -10.53 -2.82 25.99
C LEU A 330 -10.41 -4.34 26.20
N LEU A 331 -9.35 -4.96 25.70
CA LEU A 331 -9.07 -6.36 25.94
C LEU A 331 -8.76 -6.65 27.42
N GLU A 332 -7.96 -5.81 28.07
CA GLU A 332 -7.58 -5.96 29.47
C GLU A 332 -8.81 -5.95 30.40
N PHE A 333 -9.72 -5.01 30.16
CA PHE A 333 -10.93 -4.87 31.01
C PHE A 333 -12.14 -5.68 30.54
N GLY A 334 -12.07 -6.29 29.36
CA GLY A 334 -13.08 -7.23 28.87
C GLY A 334 -14.42 -6.62 28.42
N SER A 335 -14.65 -5.33 28.63
CA SER A 335 -15.85 -4.62 28.15
C SER A 335 -15.68 -3.10 28.18
N MET A 336 -16.46 -2.40 27.36
CA MET A 336 -16.54 -0.93 27.42
C MET A 336 -17.01 -0.39 28.76
N GLY A 337 -17.90 -1.10 29.44
CA GLY A 337 -18.38 -0.74 30.77
C GLY A 337 -17.25 -0.77 31.81
N ALA A 338 -16.54 -1.89 31.91
CA ALA A 338 -15.42 -2.04 32.83
C ALA A 338 -14.25 -1.07 32.48
N ALA A 339 -13.93 -0.87 31.21
CA ALA A 339 -12.95 0.12 30.79
C ALA A 339 -13.34 1.54 31.22
N LYS A 340 -14.64 1.88 31.15
CA LYS A 340 -15.15 3.18 31.60
C LYS A 340 -15.06 3.36 33.11
N GLU A 341 -15.42 2.35 33.89
CA GLU A 341 -15.30 2.36 35.35
C GLU A 341 -13.85 2.53 35.81
N ASN A 342 -12.90 2.02 35.04
CA ASN A 342 -11.45 2.17 35.26
C ASN A 342 -10.85 3.42 34.63
N GLY A 343 -11.67 4.35 34.10
CA GLY A 343 -11.20 5.63 33.54
C GLY A 343 -10.44 5.54 32.21
N LYS A 344 -10.56 4.41 31.50
CA LYS A 344 -9.85 4.17 30.24
C LYS A 344 -10.63 4.68 29.01
N VAL A 345 -11.91 4.94 29.14
CA VAL A 345 -12.71 5.52 28.05
C VAL A 345 -12.58 7.03 28.08
N ARG A 346 -11.93 7.57 27.07
CA ARG A 346 -11.69 9.01 26.89
C ARG A 346 -12.86 9.64 26.12
N GLN A 347 -13.12 10.90 26.39
CA GLN A 347 -14.06 11.73 25.64
C GLN A 347 -13.25 12.67 24.73
N GLU A 348 -13.15 12.32 23.46
CA GLU A 348 -12.30 13.01 22.52
C GLU A 348 -13.10 14.03 21.68
N GLY A 349 -12.54 15.23 21.54
CA GLY A 349 -13.12 16.34 20.78
C GLY A 349 -12.69 16.37 19.31
N LYS A 350 -13.03 17.50 18.66
CA LYS A 350 -12.80 17.69 17.21
C LYS A 350 -11.32 17.68 16.79
N GLU A 351 -10.42 18.03 17.70
CA GLU A 351 -8.98 18.14 17.40
C GLU A 351 -8.21 16.84 17.67
N TYR A 352 -8.89 15.80 18.17
CA TYR A 352 -8.26 14.52 18.45
C TYR A 352 -7.79 13.86 17.18
N ILE A 353 -6.50 13.53 17.11
CA ILE A 353 -5.89 12.73 16.04
C ILE A 353 -6.06 11.26 16.38
N VAL A 354 -6.84 10.55 15.57
CA VAL A 354 -7.16 9.13 15.77
C VAL A 354 -5.90 8.28 15.68
N GLN A 355 -5.77 7.35 16.61
CA GLN A 355 -4.65 6.42 16.67
C GLN A 355 -5.04 5.06 16.08
N ASP A 356 -4.03 4.36 15.53
CA ASP A 356 -4.19 2.99 15.05
C ASP A 356 -4.57 2.07 16.23
N GLY A 357 -5.67 1.34 16.09
CA GLY A 357 -6.22 0.48 17.14
C GLY A 357 -7.18 1.16 18.10
N ASP A 358 -7.54 2.42 17.91
CA ASP A 358 -8.62 3.04 18.70
C ASP A 358 -9.94 2.32 18.47
N VAL A 359 -10.67 2.00 19.54
CA VAL A 359 -12.06 1.55 19.48
C VAL A 359 -12.96 2.73 19.84
N MET A 360 -13.80 3.13 18.88
CA MET A 360 -14.48 4.43 18.90
C MET A 360 -16.00 4.30 18.80
N LEU A 361 -16.70 5.15 19.57
CA LEU A 361 -18.13 5.36 19.45
C LEU A 361 -18.39 6.86 19.24
N PHE A 362 -18.83 7.22 18.04
CA PHE A 362 -19.10 8.61 17.69
C PHE A 362 -20.46 9.07 18.18
N ARG A 363 -20.49 10.25 18.80
CA ARG A 363 -21.70 10.98 19.19
C ARG A 363 -21.88 12.17 18.27
N PHE A 364 -23.01 12.23 17.63
CA PHE A 364 -23.34 13.25 16.65
C PHE A 364 -24.80 13.68 16.78
N ASN A 365 -25.11 14.84 16.22
CA ASN A 365 -26.47 15.37 16.13
C ASN A 365 -26.67 15.96 14.72
N VAL A 366 -27.73 15.55 14.04
CA VAL A 366 -28.05 15.97 12.66
C VAL A 366 -29.41 16.65 12.65
#